data_6638fefdf3aab9c46694da6ce1a23309
#
_entry.id   6638fefdf3aab9c46694da6ce1a23309
#
_cell.length_a   1.000
_cell.length_b   1.000
_cell.length_c   1.000
_cell.angle_alpha   90.00
_cell.angle_beta   90.00
_cell.angle_gamma   90.00
#
_symmetry.space_group_name_H-M   'P 1'
#
loop_
_entity.id
_entity.type
_entity.pdbx_description
1 polymer ?
#
loop_
_entity_poly.entity_id
_entity_poly.type
_entity_poly.pdbx_seq_one_letter_code
_entity_poly.pdbx_strand_id
1 'polypeptide(L)'
;MSDNVFSFAQVESKHKEAEKQNLLDTVEEVRKKIESGEITELVFSCLTTDGDVDINASVKNRLSAIALLEAGKMILFRESTTEE
;
A
#
# COMPACT_ATOMS: atom_id res chain seq x y z
N MET A 1 -6.19 -3.56 -8.27
CA MET A 1 -6.42 -2.96 -8.39
C MET A 1 -7.22 -2.55 -9.06
N SER A 2 -7.69 -2.08 -9.23
CA SER A 2 -8.41 -1.69 -9.65
C SER A 2 -8.68 -1.06 -10.43
N ASP A 3 -9.07 -0.73 -10.83
CA ASP A 3 -9.36 -0.26 -11.39
C ASP A 3 -10.02 0.26 -11.97
N ASN A 4 -10.42 0.93 -12.27
CA ASN A 4 -10.96 1.48 -12.69
C ASN A 4 -11.69 2.05 -12.97
N VAL A 5 -11.85 2.77 -13.17
CA VAL A 5 -12.36 3.21 -13.27
C VAL A 5 -13.06 4.14 -13.65
N PHE A 6 -13.63 4.77 -13.88
CA PHE A 6 -14.28 5.55 -14.36
C PHE A 6 -15.09 6.17 -13.64
N SER A 7 -15.22 6.90 -13.25
CA SER A 7 -15.71 7.49 -12.46
C SER A 7 -16.81 8.32 -12.70
N PHE A 8 -17.88 8.17 -12.36
CA PHE A 8 -18.97 8.98 -12.38
C PHE A 8 -19.37 9.30 -11.00
N ALA A 9 -20.05 10.34 -10.75
CA ALA A 9 -20.29 10.87 -9.44
C ALA A 9 -20.94 9.86 -8.52
N GLN A 10 -22.00 9.23 -8.92
CA GLN A 10 -22.64 8.34 -8.00
C GLN A 10 -21.92 7.02 -7.87
N VAL A 11 -21.27 6.60 -8.94
CA VAL A 11 -20.44 5.43 -8.86
C VAL A 11 -19.24 5.73 -8.00
N GLU A 12 -18.80 6.96 -8.07
CA GLU A 12 -17.64 7.39 -7.35
C GLU A 12 -17.83 7.32 -5.84
N SER A 13 -18.99 7.64 -5.35
CA SER A 13 -19.17 7.63 -3.92
C SER A 13 -19.19 6.21 -3.39
N LYS A 14 -19.81 5.27 -4.08
CA LYS A 14 -19.74 3.88 -3.70
C LYS A 14 -18.34 3.34 -3.82
N HIS A 15 -17.64 3.76 -4.86
CA HIS A 15 -16.27 3.35 -5.10
C HIS A 15 -15.39 3.81 -3.94
N LYS A 16 -15.59 5.02 -3.48
CA LYS A 16 -14.80 5.54 -2.38
C LYS A 16 -15.00 4.76 -1.12
N GLU A 17 -16.23 4.34 -0.86
CA GLU A 17 -16.49 3.54 0.32
C GLU A 17 -15.81 2.18 0.23
N ALA A 18 -15.89 1.56 -0.94
CA ALA A 18 -15.26 0.28 -1.14
C ALA A 18 -13.75 0.38 -1.04
N GLU A 19 -13.18 1.44 -1.60
CA GLU A 19 -11.75 1.66 -1.52
C GLU A 19 -11.29 1.89 -0.09
N LYS A 20 -12.07 2.63 0.66
CA LYS A 20 -11.75 2.89 2.04
C LYS A 20 -11.74 1.59 2.83
N GLN A 21 -12.72 0.74 2.60
CA GLN A 21 -12.77 -0.53 3.30
C GLN A 21 -11.59 -1.42 2.90
N ASN A 22 -11.21 -1.39 1.62
CA ASN A 22 -10.06 -2.14 1.17
C ASN A 22 -8.78 -1.68 1.86
N LEU A 23 -8.64 -0.37 2.04
CA LEU A 23 -7.48 0.16 2.75
C LEU A 23 -7.46 -0.32 4.18
N LEU A 24 -8.61 -0.26 4.84
CA LEU A 24 -8.69 -0.71 6.22
C LEU A 24 -8.38 -2.19 6.35
N ASP A 25 -8.89 -2.98 5.42
CA ASP A 25 -8.64 -4.42 5.43
C ASP A 25 -7.15 -4.71 5.25
N THR A 26 -6.51 -3.96 4.37
CA THR A 26 -5.09 -4.14 4.12
C THR A 26 -4.27 -3.84 5.37
N VAL A 27 -4.61 -2.74 6.05
CA VAL A 27 -3.90 -2.36 7.27
C VAL A 27 -4.14 -3.41 8.35
N GLU A 28 -5.34 -3.93 8.42
CA GLU A 28 -5.66 -4.94 9.42
C GLU A 28 -4.84 -6.22 9.21
N GLU A 29 -4.65 -6.61 7.96
CA GLU A 29 -3.83 -7.77 7.65
C GLU A 29 -2.40 -7.54 8.11
N VAL A 30 -1.88 -6.36 7.85
CA VAL A 30 -0.52 -6.02 8.28
C VAL A 30 -0.43 -6.06 9.80
N ARG A 31 -1.43 -5.52 10.47
CA ARG A 31 -1.45 -5.50 11.93
C ARG A 31 -1.36 -6.91 12.49
N LYS A 32 -2.12 -7.83 11.91
CA LYS A 32 -2.12 -9.21 12.38
C LYS A 32 -0.76 -9.85 12.22
N LYS A 33 -0.10 -9.57 11.11
CA LYS A 33 1.21 -10.13 10.84
C LYS A 33 2.27 -9.55 11.77
N ILE A 34 2.09 -8.30 12.16
CA ILE A 34 3.00 -7.70 13.13
C ILE A 34 2.82 -8.37 14.49
N GLU A 35 1.57 -8.57 14.87
CA GLU A 35 1.29 -9.20 16.17
C GLU A 35 1.81 -10.63 16.23
N SER A 36 1.75 -11.34 15.14
CA SER A 36 2.20 -12.71 15.10
C SER A 36 3.72 -12.83 15.00
N GLY A 37 4.40 -11.73 14.75
CA GLY A 37 5.85 -11.75 14.62
C GLY A 37 6.34 -12.01 13.21
N GLU A 38 5.43 -12.14 12.25
CA GLU A 38 5.82 -12.37 10.87
C GLU A 38 6.48 -11.14 10.26
N ILE A 39 6.02 -9.97 10.66
CA ILE A 39 6.58 -8.71 10.16
C ILE A 39 7.37 -8.07 11.27
N THR A 40 8.64 -7.81 11.01
CA THR A 40 9.51 -7.20 12.00
C THR A 40 9.94 -5.80 11.63
N GLU A 41 9.80 -5.41 10.36
CA GLU A 41 10.11 -4.06 9.92
C GLU A 41 9.08 -3.67 8.89
N LEU A 42 8.78 -2.39 8.86
CA LEU A 42 7.71 -1.91 7.99
C LEU A 42 8.06 -0.54 7.47
N VAL A 43 7.83 -0.33 6.19
CA VAL A 43 7.89 0.98 5.60
C VAL A 43 6.75 1.07 4.62
N PHE A 44 6.07 2.21 4.58
CA PHE A 44 5.00 2.37 3.63
C PHE A 44 4.91 3.81 3.16
N SER A 45 4.35 3.95 1.98
CA SER A 45 4.17 5.22 1.33
C SER A 45 2.69 5.37 1.04
N CYS A 46 2.14 6.50 1.36
CA CYS A 46 0.71 6.75 1.20
C CYS A 46 0.48 7.98 0.36
N LEU A 47 -0.62 7.96 -0.38
CA LEU A 47 -1.04 9.12 -1.13
C LEU A 47 -2.18 9.77 -0.35
N THR A 48 -2.03 11.04 -0.04
CA THR A 48 -3.04 11.77 0.71
C THR A 48 -4.05 12.39 -0.23
N THR A 49 -5.14 12.88 0.34
CA THR A 49 -6.16 13.53 -0.47
C THR A 49 -5.66 14.82 -1.10
N ASP A 50 -4.61 15.40 -0.53
CA ASP A 50 -4.02 16.62 -1.07
C ASP A 50 -3.06 16.35 -2.22
N GLY A 51 -2.82 15.07 -2.49
CA GLY A 51 -1.88 14.72 -3.53
C GLY A 51 -0.45 14.59 -3.05
N ASP A 52 -0.26 14.64 -1.74
CA ASP A 52 1.08 14.50 -1.17
C ASP A 52 1.39 13.04 -0.91
N VAL A 53 2.67 12.75 -0.80
CA VAL A 53 3.12 11.40 -0.48
C VAL A 53 3.71 11.42 0.92
N ASP A 54 3.15 10.59 1.79
CA ASP A 54 3.65 10.43 3.14
C ASP A 54 4.38 9.11 3.22
N ILE A 55 5.52 9.12 3.89
CA ILE A 55 6.30 7.91 4.10
C ILE A 55 6.46 7.69 5.59
N ASN A 56 6.14 6.49 6.02
CA ASN A 56 6.27 6.11 7.43
C ASN A 56 7.07 4.83 7.51
N ALA A 57 7.89 4.74 8.52
CA ALA A 57 8.77 3.59 8.64
C ALA A 57 9.01 3.23 10.09
N SER A 58 9.04 1.93 10.34
CA SER A 58 9.50 1.39 11.61
C SER A 58 10.54 0.38 11.24
N VAL A 59 11.79 0.81 11.22
CA VAL A 59 12.91 0.01 10.74
C VAL A 59 14.12 0.28 11.61
N LYS A 60 15.13 -0.55 11.47
CA LYS A 60 16.35 -0.40 12.24
C LYS A 60 17.08 0.89 11.92
N ASN A 61 17.10 1.25 10.64
CA ASN A 61 17.79 2.47 10.25
C ASN A 61 17.23 2.89 8.89
N ARG A 62 17.65 4.07 8.46
CA ARG A 62 17.13 4.65 7.23
C ARG A 62 17.44 3.82 6.00
N LEU A 63 18.61 3.20 5.97
CA LEU A 63 18.97 2.37 4.84
C LEU A 63 18.07 1.16 4.70
N SER A 64 17.62 0.61 5.83
CA SER A 64 16.67 -0.50 5.80
C SER A 64 15.37 -0.09 5.12
N ALA A 65 14.90 1.12 5.43
CA ALA A 65 13.68 1.61 4.79
C ALA A 65 13.85 1.72 3.29
N ILE A 66 14.97 2.28 2.87
CA ILE A 66 15.24 2.44 1.45
C ILE A 66 15.32 1.07 0.78
N ALA A 67 16.01 0.13 1.41
CA ALA A 67 16.15 -1.21 0.85
C ALA A 67 14.79 -1.90 0.73
N LEU A 68 13.94 -1.76 1.72
CA LEU A 68 12.62 -2.37 1.68
C LEU A 68 11.77 -1.78 0.56
N LEU A 69 11.82 -0.46 0.41
CA LEU A 69 11.06 0.18 -0.67
C LEU A 69 11.57 -0.26 -2.03
N GLU A 70 12.89 -0.37 -2.15
CA GLU A 70 13.47 -0.79 -3.41
C GLU A 70 13.10 -2.24 -3.72
N ALA A 71 13.14 -3.10 -2.72
CA ALA A 71 12.76 -4.49 -2.90
C ALA A 71 11.30 -4.60 -3.32
N GLY A 72 10.43 -3.81 -2.69
CA GLY A 72 9.03 -3.81 -3.06
C GLY A 72 8.81 -3.35 -4.48
N LYS A 73 9.56 -2.33 -4.88
CA LYS A 73 9.48 -1.83 -6.25
C LYS A 73 9.86 -2.92 -7.24
N MET A 74 10.94 -3.64 -6.94
CA MET A 74 11.40 -4.70 -7.83
C MET A 74 10.38 -5.82 -7.96
N ILE A 75 9.74 -6.17 -6.86
CA ILE A 75 8.73 -7.21 -6.88
C ILE A 75 7.55 -6.80 -7.74
N LEU A 76 7.08 -5.58 -7.54
CA LEU A 76 5.94 -5.08 -8.31
C LEU A 76 6.29 -5.02 -9.79
N PHE A 77 7.48 -4.58 -10.08
CA PHE A 77 7.93 -4.45 -11.46
C PHE A 77 7.97 -5.80 -12.14
N ARG A 78 8.48 -6.80 -11.43
CA ARG A 78 8.60 -8.15 -11.97
C ARG A 78 7.23 -8.76 -12.21
N GLU A 79 6.30 -8.57 -11.29
CA GLU A 79 4.96 -9.10 -11.43
C GLU A 79 4.24 -8.45 -12.59
N SER A 80 4.45 -7.16 -12.73
CA SER A 80 3.85 -6.41 -13.83
C SER A 80 4.32 -6.96 -15.17
N THR A 81 5.60 -7.24 -15.28
CA THR A 81 6.17 -7.80 -16.50
C THR A 81 5.63 -9.19 -16.78
N THR A 82 5.50 -9.97 -15.73
CA THR A 82 5.03 -11.34 -15.85
C THR A 82 3.60 -11.41 -16.35
N GLU A 83 2.81 -10.44 -15.95
CA GLU A 83 1.42 -10.44 -16.33
C GLU A 83 1.20 -10.15 -17.79
N GLU A 84 2.15 -9.58 -18.44
CA GLU A 84 2.00 -9.33 -19.85
C GLU A 84 2.17 -10.60 -20.64
#